data_c246de2d6f837df0b1a46fcbaad839bb
#
_entry.id   c246de2d6f837df0b1a46fcbaad839bb
#
_cell.length_a   1.000
_cell.length_b   1.000
_cell.length_c   1.000
_cell.angle_alpha   90.00
_cell.angle_beta   90.00
_cell.angle_gamma   90.00
#
_symmetry.space_group_name_H-M   'P 1'
#
loop_
_entity.id
_entity.type
_entity.pdbx_description
1 polymer ?
#
loop_
_entity_poly.entity_id
_entity_poly.type
_entity_poly.pdbx_seq_one_letter_code
_entity_poly.pdbx_strand_id
1 'polypeptide(L)'
;MALRNDFLWGGAVAAHQLEGGWQAGGKGVSVADVMTAGANGVARRITDGVLPDENYPNHEAIDFYHRYKEDMALFAELGLKCFRTSIAWPRIFPNGDELEPNEAGLQFYDDLFDECLKYGIEPVITLSHFEMPYHLVTEYGGWRNRQLIDFFVRFAETVFKRYKNKVKYWMTFN
;
A
#
# COMPACT_ATOMS: atom_id res chain seq x y z
N MET A 1 21.09 -25.95 12.84
CA MET A 1 21.78 -24.66 12.63
C MET A 1 20.97 -23.57 13.34
N ALA A 2 21.60 -22.76 14.18
CA ALA A 2 20.93 -21.59 14.73
C ALA A 2 20.98 -20.46 13.71
N LEU A 3 19.90 -19.65 13.64
CA LEU A 3 19.89 -18.44 12.82
C LEU A 3 20.85 -17.42 13.41
N ARG A 4 21.30 -16.48 12.56
CA ARG A 4 22.15 -15.37 13.02
C ARG A 4 21.39 -14.50 14.02
N ASN A 5 22.08 -13.87 14.95
CA ASN A 5 21.47 -13.01 15.99
C ASN A 5 20.81 -11.74 15.38
N ASP A 6 21.26 -11.34 14.19
CA ASP A 6 20.74 -10.19 13.44
C ASP A 6 19.66 -10.58 12.41
N PHE A 7 19.14 -11.81 12.46
CA PHE A 7 18.06 -12.24 11.59
C PHE A 7 16.76 -11.47 11.90
N LEU A 8 16.16 -10.88 10.87
CA LEU A 8 14.96 -10.07 11.01
C LEU A 8 13.69 -10.95 10.93
N TRP A 9 13.17 -11.32 12.09
CA TRP A 9 11.86 -11.94 12.20
C TRP A 9 10.77 -10.91 11.98
N GLY A 10 9.77 -11.20 11.15
CA GLY A 10 8.74 -10.23 10.82
C GLY A 10 7.48 -10.82 10.20
N GLY A 11 6.56 -9.94 9.90
CA GLY A 11 5.30 -10.23 9.20
C GLY A 11 5.22 -9.49 7.87
N ALA A 12 4.36 -9.99 6.97
CA ALA A 12 4.16 -9.42 5.64
C ALA A 12 2.67 -9.27 5.32
N VAL A 13 2.33 -8.11 4.80
CA VAL A 13 1.00 -7.74 4.31
C VAL A 13 1.14 -6.87 3.05
N ALA A 14 0.02 -6.36 2.51
CA ALA A 14 0.01 -5.34 1.49
C ALA A 14 -0.98 -4.23 1.86
N ALA A 15 -0.74 -3.02 1.36
CA ALA A 15 -1.56 -1.85 1.66
C ALA A 15 -3.06 -2.12 1.48
N HIS A 16 -3.47 -2.64 0.33
CA HIS A 16 -4.87 -2.94 0.05
C HIS A 16 -5.49 -4.02 0.96
N GLN A 17 -4.67 -4.84 1.63
CA GLN A 17 -5.16 -5.92 2.51
C GLN A 17 -5.48 -5.43 3.92
N LEU A 18 -4.85 -4.34 4.37
CA LEU A 18 -4.97 -3.91 5.76
C LEU A 18 -5.34 -2.44 5.95
N GLU A 19 -4.95 -1.54 5.05
CA GLU A 19 -5.06 -0.10 5.30
C GLU A 19 -6.51 0.36 5.53
N GLY A 20 -7.45 -0.07 4.71
CA GLY A 20 -8.76 0.56 4.70
C GLY A 20 -8.65 2.05 4.35
N GLY A 21 -9.55 2.88 4.89
CA GLY A 21 -9.51 4.31 4.66
C GLY A 21 -9.41 4.65 3.16
N TRP A 22 -10.17 3.95 2.33
CA TRP A 22 -9.99 3.91 0.87
C TRP A 22 -10.16 5.25 0.16
N GLN A 23 -10.82 6.23 0.80
CA GLN A 23 -10.92 7.62 0.34
C GLN A 23 -10.22 8.62 1.27
N ALA A 24 -9.70 8.15 2.41
CA ALA A 24 -9.09 9.02 3.39
C ALA A 24 -7.79 9.65 2.84
N GLY A 25 -7.56 10.89 3.23
CA GLY A 25 -6.36 11.64 2.82
C GLY A 25 -6.28 11.88 1.31
N GLY A 26 -7.40 11.86 0.58
CA GLY A 26 -7.43 12.08 -0.87
C GLY A 26 -6.92 10.90 -1.70
N LYS A 27 -6.91 9.68 -1.12
CA LYS A 27 -6.57 8.47 -1.88
C LYS A 27 -7.52 8.28 -3.05
N GLY A 28 -6.98 7.99 -4.24
CA GLY A 28 -7.73 7.57 -5.41
C GLY A 28 -8.15 6.10 -5.37
N VAL A 29 -9.04 5.72 -6.27
CA VAL A 29 -9.50 4.34 -6.42
C VAL A 29 -8.38 3.48 -7.01
N SER A 30 -8.10 2.33 -6.40
CA SER A 30 -7.20 1.31 -6.95
C SER A 30 -7.97 0.19 -7.65
N VAL A 31 -7.26 -0.64 -8.42
CA VAL A 31 -7.84 -1.86 -8.99
C VAL A 31 -8.32 -2.84 -7.91
N ALA A 32 -7.77 -2.78 -6.71
CA ALA A 32 -8.20 -3.59 -5.58
C ALA A 32 -9.52 -3.09 -4.97
N ASP A 33 -9.80 -1.79 -5.07
CA ASP A 33 -11.02 -1.17 -4.53
C ASP A 33 -12.28 -1.48 -5.37
N VAL A 34 -12.10 -2.01 -6.58
CA VAL A 34 -13.21 -2.45 -7.46
C VAL A 34 -13.34 -3.98 -7.51
N MET A 35 -12.70 -4.69 -6.58
CA MET A 35 -12.77 -6.15 -6.47
C MET A 35 -13.68 -6.54 -5.31
N THR A 36 -14.83 -7.19 -5.63
CA THR A 36 -15.84 -7.58 -4.64
C THR A 36 -15.34 -8.68 -3.70
N ALA A 37 -16.01 -8.84 -2.55
CA ALA A 37 -15.71 -9.89 -1.57
C ALA A 37 -15.94 -11.31 -2.11
N GLY A 38 -16.94 -11.47 -2.98
CA GLY A 38 -17.51 -12.77 -3.27
C GLY A 38 -18.33 -13.32 -2.08
N ALA A 39 -18.80 -14.54 -2.20
CA ALA A 39 -19.51 -15.26 -1.14
C ALA A 39 -19.38 -16.77 -1.36
N ASN A 40 -19.95 -17.60 -0.46
CA ASN A 40 -19.97 -19.03 -0.66
C ASN A 40 -20.71 -19.38 -1.97
N GLY A 41 -20.01 -19.99 -2.91
CA GLY A 41 -20.54 -20.30 -4.25
C GLY A 41 -20.59 -19.13 -5.23
N VAL A 42 -20.14 -17.91 -4.83
CA VAL A 42 -20.07 -16.71 -5.68
C VAL A 42 -18.63 -16.24 -5.77
N ALA A 43 -18.06 -16.29 -6.97
CA ALA A 43 -16.68 -15.82 -7.19
C ALA A 43 -16.56 -14.30 -6.98
N ARG A 44 -15.37 -13.87 -6.54
CA ARG A 44 -14.98 -12.46 -6.58
C ARG A 44 -15.00 -11.98 -8.03
N ARG A 45 -15.39 -10.73 -8.23
CA ARG A 45 -15.41 -10.10 -9.56
C ARG A 45 -14.85 -8.68 -9.48
N ILE A 46 -14.33 -8.21 -10.59
CA ILE A 46 -13.96 -6.81 -10.78
C ILE A 46 -15.18 -6.12 -11.36
N THR A 47 -15.58 -5.00 -10.76
CA THR A 47 -16.71 -4.19 -11.21
C THR A 47 -16.23 -3.02 -12.06
N ASP A 48 -17.12 -2.45 -12.87
CA ASP A 48 -16.85 -1.23 -13.60
C ASP A 48 -17.06 -0.02 -12.66
N GLY A 49 -16.00 0.33 -11.95
CA GLY A 49 -16.03 1.28 -10.85
C GLY A 49 -16.62 0.70 -9.56
N VAL A 50 -16.76 1.56 -8.57
CA VAL A 50 -17.34 1.21 -7.26
C VAL A 50 -18.87 1.31 -7.35
N LEU A 51 -19.57 0.21 -7.11
CA LEU A 51 -21.03 0.12 -7.14
C LEU A 51 -21.61 0.19 -5.72
N PRO A 52 -22.75 0.88 -5.51
CA PRO A 52 -23.26 1.16 -4.15
C PRO A 52 -23.76 -0.10 -3.40
N ASP A 53 -24.18 -1.15 -4.13
CA ASP A 53 -24.78 -2.35 -3.54
C ASP A 53 -23.79 -3.53 -3.45
N GLU A 54 -22.50 -3.27 -3.67
CA GLU A 54 -21.44 -4.29 -3.62
C GLU A 54 -20.60 -4.19 -2.35
N ASN A 55 -20.12 -5.33 -1.90
CA ASN A 55 -19.18 -5.40 -0.78
C ASN A 55 -17.74 -5.44 -1.28
N TYR A 56 -16.97 -4.43 -0.91
CA TYR A 56 -15.55 -4.30 -1.23
C TYR A 56 -14.72 -4.38 0.07
N PRO A 57 -14.18 -5.54 0.42
CA PRO A 57 -13.52 -5.74 1.72
C PRO A 57 -12.31 -4.83 1.93
N ASN A 58 -11.66 -4.39 0.86
CA ASN A 58 -10.48 -3.53 0.94
C ASN A 58 -10.80 -2.08 1.34
N HIS A 59 -12.08 -1.65 1.27
CA HIS A 59 -12.48 -0.30 1.66
C HIS A 59 -12.30 -0.05 3.16
N GLU A 60 -12.61 -1.05 3.98
CA GLU A 60 -12.45 -1.00 5.43
C GLU A 60 -11.23 -1.79 5.89
N ALA A 61 -11.03 -3.00 5.34
CA ALA A 61 -9.99 -3.94 5.74
C ALA A 61 -9.95 -4.09 7.28
N ILE A 62 -8.83 -3.79 7.93
CA ILE A 62 -8.73 -3.71 9.40
C ILE A 62 -8.58 -2.26 9.88
N ASP A 63 -8.79 -1.29 9.00
CA ASP A 63 -8.67 0.15 9.26
C ASP A 63 -7.28 0.55 9.80
N PHE A 64 -6.25 -0.10 9.29
CA PHE A 64 -4.87 0.18 9.68
C PHE A 64 -4.46 1.64 9.41
N TYR A 65 -5.06 2.29 8.40
CA TYR A 65 -4.81 3.69 8.11
C TYR A 65 -5.00 4.60 9.33
N HIS A 66 -6.01 4.33 10.16
CA HIS A 66 -6.26 5.08 11.38
C HIS A 66 -5.64 4.44 12.62
N ARG A 67 -5.38 3.12 12.60
CA ARG A 67 -4.98 2.33 13.78
C ARG A 67 -3.52 1.89 13.80
N TYR A 68 -2.70 2.26 12.80
CA TYR A 68 -1.33 1.78 12.67
C TYR A 68 -0.47 1.97 13.94
N LYS A 69 -0.72 2.99 14.75
CA LYS A 69 0.04 3.21 16.00
C LYS A 69 -0.21 2.12 17.04
N GLU A 70 -1.47 1.72 17.17
CA GLU A 70 -1.86 0.62 18.07
C GLU A 70 -1.29 -0.70 17.57
N ASP A 71 -1.41 -0.96 16.27
CA ASP A 71 -0.94 -2.19 15.64
C ASP A 71 0.58 -2.30 15.69
N MET A 72 1.33 -1.20 15.50
CA MET A 72 2.79 -1.20 15.64
C MET A 72 3.23 -1.52 17.09
N ALA A 73 2.50 -1.03 18.10
CA ALA A 73 2.77 -1.38 19.48
C ALA A 73 2.59 -2.89 19.73
N LEU A 74 1.53 -3.49 19.19
CA LEU A 74 1.29 -4.94 19.27
C LEU A 74 2.37 -5.75 18.53
N PHE A 75 2.82 -5.28 17.37
CA PHE A 75 3.95 -5.92 16.65
C PHE A 75 5.23 -5.87 17.46
N ALA A 76 5.47 -4.78 18.17
CA ALA A 76 6.62 -4.67 19.10
C ALA A 76 6.52 -5.66 20.26
N GLU A 77 5.32 -5.82 20.86
CA GLU A 77 5.07 -6.83 21.92
C GLU A 77 5.28 -8.26 21.40
N LEU A 78 4.91 -8.55 20.15
CA LEU A 78 5.19 -9.83 19.49
C LEU A 78 6.69 -10.05 19.20
N GLY A 79 7.52 -9.01 19.37
CA GLY A 79 8.94 -9.09 19.14
C GLY A 79 9.36 -9.04 17.67
N LEU A 80 8.49 -8.54 16.77
CA LEU A 80 8.83 -8.38 15.36
C LEU A 80 10.00 -7.41 15.18
N LYS A 81 10.90 -7.73 14.25
CA LYS A 81 12.09 -6.94 13.91
C LYS A 81 12.00 -6.31 12.53
N CYS A 82 11.07 -6.78 11.69
CA CYS A 82 10.73 -6.13 10.43
C CYS A 82 9.24 -6.26 10.14
N PHE A 83 8.73 -5.29 9.40
CA PHE A 83 7.36 -5.27 8.92
C PHE A 83 7.35 -5.00 7.42
N ARG A 84 6.86 -5.96 6.64
CA ARG A 84 6.69 -5.79 5.20
C ARG A 84 5.29 -5.32 4.88
N THR A 85 5.20 -4.23 4.12
CA THR A 85 3.96 -3.77 3.50
C THR A 85 4.24 -3.16 2.13
N SER A 86 3.22 -2.66 1.44
CA SER A 86 3.36 -1.90 0.21
C SER A 86 2.99 -0.42 0.43
N ILE A 87 3.30 0.41 -0.56
CA ILE A 87 2.78 1.77 -0.66
C ILE A 87 1.66 1.75 -1.70
N ALA A 88 0.43 2.08 -1.30
CA ALA A 88 -0.68 2.22 -2.23
C ALA A 88 -0.40 3.37 -3.20
N TRP A 89 -0.09 3.06 -4.46
CA TRP A 89 0.19 4.07 -5.49
C TRP A 89 -0.89 5.16 -5.55
N PRO A 90 -2.22 4.85 -5.55
CA PRO A 90 -3.25 5.89 -5.58
C PRO A 90 -3.37 6.72 -4.29
N ARG A 91 -2.63 6.39 -3.24
CA ARG A 91 -2.51 7.27 -2.07
C ARG A 91 -1.50 8.39 -2.32
N ILE A 92 -0.48 8.11 -3.15
CA ILE A 92 0.57 9.06 -3.51
C ILE A 92 0.20 9.86 -4.79
N PHE A 93 -0.35 9.18 -5.79
CA PHE A 93 -0.86 9.76 -7.03
C PHE A 93 -2.25 9.20 -7.27
N PRO A 94 -3.33 9.92 -6.89
CA PRO A 94 -4.70 9.40 -6.88
C PRO A 94 -5.17 8.83 -8.22
N ASN A 95 -4.86 9.46 -9.34
CA ASN A 95 -5.10 8.96 -10.68
C ASN A 95 -3.90 8.23 -11.29
N GLY A 96 -2.70 8.49 -10.78
CA GLY A 96 -1.44 7.87 -11.23
C GLY A 96 -0.68 8.65 -12.28
N ASP A 97 -1.33 9.58 -12.96
CA ASP A 97 -0.75 10.39 -14.05
C ASP A 97 -0.45 11.85 -13.66
N GLU A 98 -0.79 12.26 -12.43
CA GLU A 98 -0.51 13.60 -11.92
C GLU A 98 1.00 13.91 -11.93
N LEU A 99 1.33 15.20 -12.04
CA LEU A 99 2.71 15.67 -11.94
C LEU A 99 3.15 15.84 -10.48
N GLU A 100 2.22 16.22 -9.59
CA GLU A 100 2.48 16.49 -8.18
C GLU A 100 1.86 15.39 -7.31
N PRO A 101 2.58 14.92 -6.29
CA PRO A 101 2.08 13.90 -5.40
C PRO A 101 1.08 14.47 -4.37
N ASN A 102 0.24 13.60 -3.86
CA ASN A 102 -0.64 13.89 -2.74
C ASN A 102 0.16 13.90 -1.42
N GLU A 103 0.37 15.09 -0.86
CA GLU A 103 1.18 15.24 0.37
C GLU A 103 0.55 14.51 1.58
N ALA A 104 -0.77 14.43 1.68
CA ALA A 104 -1.43 13.68 2.76
C ALA A 104 -1.09 12.18 2.71
N GLY A 105 -1.00 11.62 1.51
CA GLY A 105 -0.56 10.23 1.32
C GLY A 105 0.92 10.04 1.67
N LEU A 106 1.78 10.97 1.28
CA LEU A 106 3.19 10.94 1.64
C LEU A 106 3.37 11.04 3.16
N GLN A 107 2.64 11.93 3.83
CA GLN A 107 2.73 12.12 5.27
C GLN A 107 2.27 10.87 6.04
N PHE A 108 1.21 10.20 5.58
CA PHE A 108 0.77 8.95 6.21
C PHE A 108 1.89 7.90 6.27
N TYR A 109 2.63 7.68 5.17
CA TYR A 109 3.75 6.74 5.19
C TYR A 109 4.97 7.26 5.94
N ASP A 110 5.20 8.59 5.99
CA ASP A 110 6.22 9.16 6.88
C ASP A 110 5.94 8.79 8.33
N ASP A 111 4.71 9.01 8.77
CA ASP A 111 4.27 8.73 10.14
C ASP A 111 4.31 7.22 10.46
N LEU A 112 3.90 6.38 9.51
CA LEU A 112 3.95 4.92 9.65
C LEU A 112 5.38 4.43 9.80
N PHE A 113 6.30 4.91 8.96
CA PHE A 113 7.70 4.46 9.04
C PHE A 113 8.40 4.99 10.28
N ASP A 114 8.09 6.21 10.72
CA ASP A 114 8.59 6.74 12.01
C ASP A 114 8.09 5.89 13.19
N GLU A 115 6.83 5.44 13.15
CA GLU A 115 6.29 4.57 14.18
C GLU A 115 6.97 3.17 14.18
N CYS A 116 7.24 2.59 12.99
CA CYS A 116 8.04 1.36 12.89
C CYS A 116 9.42 1.53 13.53
N LEU A 117 10.15 2.58 13.14
CA LEU A 117 11.50 2.85 13.61
C LEU A 117 11.57 3.13 15.12
N LYS A 118 10.56 3.80 15.67
CA LYS A 118 10.40 4.05 17.11
C LYS A 118 10.46 2.76 17.92
N TYR A 119 9.90 1.67 17.42
CA TYR A 119 9.91 0.35 18.03
C TYR A 119 11.08 -0.54 17.59
N GLY A 120 11.98 -0.02 16.78
CA GLY A 120 13.09 -0.83 16.22
C GLY A 120 12.63 -1.90 15.25
N ILE A 121 11.49 -1.67 14.58
CA ILE A 121 10.94 -2.53 13.53
C ILE A 121 11.36 -1.94 12.18
N GLU A 122 12.13 -2.70 11.40
CA GLU A 122 12.65 -2.27 10.10
C GLU A 122 11.53 -2.33 9.03
N PRO A 123 11.20 -1.22 8.35
CA PRO A 123 10.26 -1.25 7.24
C PRO A 123 10.85 -1.97 6.02
N VAL A 124 10.08 -2.88 5.42
CA VAL A 124 10.41 -3.58 4.17
C VAL A 124 9.29 -3.28 3.18
N ILE A 125 9.58 -2.51 2.14
CA ILE A 125 8.54 -1.88 1.34
C ILE A 125 8.50 -2.42 -0.08
N THR A 126 7.28 -2.84 -0.50
CA THR A 126 6.98 -3.20 -1.87
C THR A 126 6.37 -2.00 -2.59
N LEU A 127 6.93 -1.58 -3.73
CA LEU A 127 6.42 -0.46 -4.52
C LEU A 127 5.05 -0.78 -5.15
N SER A 128 4.91 -1.98 -5.72
CA SER A 128 3.67 -2.40 -6.36
C SER A 128 3.23 -3.77 -5.87
N HIS A 129 2.10 -3.81 -5.19
CA HIS A 129 1.44 -5.02 -4.71
C HIS A 129 -0.02 -5.05 -5.17
N PHE A 130 -0.23 -4.89 -6.49
CA PHE A 130 -1.55 -4.89 -7.16
C PHE A 130 -2.45 -3.69 -6.86
N GLU A 131 -1.92 -2.57 -6.36
CA GLU A 131 -2.68 -1.35 -6.05
C GLU A 131 -2.53 -0.27 -7.12
N MET A 132 -2.51 -0.63 -8.40
CA MET A 132 -2.46 0.35 -9.48
C MET A 132 -3.70 1.26 -9.43
N PRO A 133 -3.56 2.60 -9.63
CA PRO A 133 -4.69 3.49 -9.78
C PRO A 133 -5.66 3.01 -10.87
N TYR A 134 -6.95 2.91 -10.53
CA TYR A 134 -7.97 2.41 -11.45
C TYR A 134 -8.10 3.30 -12.71
N HIS A 135 -7.92 4.61 -12.57
CA HIS A 135 -7.84 5.56 -13.67
C HIS A 135 -6.82 5.14 -14.75
N LEU A 136 -5.65 4.62 -14.36
CA LEU A 136 -4.66 4.15 -15.34
C LEU A 136 -5.14 2.92 -16.13
N VAL A 137 -6.10 2.16 -15.60
CA VAL A 137 -6.72 1.05 -16.34
C VAL A 137 -7.74 1.58 -17.34
N THR A 138 -8.63 2.48 -16.92
CA THR A 138 -9.71 3.00 -17.75
C THR A 138 -9.21 3.89 -18.89
N GLU A 139 -8.29 4.80 -18.59
CA GLU A 139 -7.80 5.79 -19.57
C GLU A 139 -6.65 5.26 -20.43
N TYR A 140 -5.77 4.44 -19.87
CA TYR A 140 -4.55 4.01 -20.56
C TYR A 140 -4.52 2.50 -20.88
N GLY A 141 -5.47 1.72 -20.37
CA GLY A 141 -5.48 0.26 -20.54
C GLY A 141 -4.47 -0.50 -19.66
N GLY A 142 -4.00 0.13 -18.59
CA GLY A 142 -3.09 -0.46 -17.62
C GLY A 142 -1.72 -0.79 -18.21
N TRP A 143 -1.06 -1.81 -17.68
CA TRP A 143 0.32 -2.19 -18.05
C TRP A 143 0.55 -2.54 -19.52
N ARG A 144 -0.49 -2.60 -20.35
CA ARG A 144 -0.33 -2.75 -21.81
C ARG A 144 0.14 -1.46 -22.48
N ASN A 145 0.01 -0.31 -21.82
CA ASN A 145 0.43 0.98 -22.32
C ASN A 145 1.82 1.34 -21.77
N ARG A 146 2.77 1.66 -22.65
CA ARG A 146 4.15 1.99 -22.25
C ARG A 146 4.26 3.31 -21.46
N GLN A 147 3.28 4.21 -21.55
CA GLN A 147 3.27 5.44 -20.73
C GLN A 147 3.26 5.14 -19.21
N LEU A 148 2.73 3.98 -18.81
CA LEU A 148 2.76 3.59 -17.41
C LEU A 148 4.17 3.43 -16.85
N ILE A 149 5.16 3.22 -17.70
CA ILE A 149 6.57 3.19 -17.28
C ILE A 149 6.95 4.54 -16.69
N ASP A 150 6.61 5.65 -17.37
CA ASP A 150 6.95 6.99 -16.91
C ASP A 150 6.19 7.35 -15.63
N PHE A 151 4.91 6.98 -15.54
CA PHE A 151 4.10 7.18 -14.34
C PHE A 151 4.64 6.37 -13.15
N PHE A 152 5.01 5.11 -13.38
CA PHE A 152 5.59 4.27 -12.33
C PHE A 152 6.98 4.75 -11.89
N VAL A 153 7.81 5.21 -12.80
CA VAL A 153 9.11 5.81 -12.48
C VAL A 153 8.92 7.06 -11.62
N ARG A 154 7.97 7.95 -11.96
CA ARG A 154 7.65 9.12 -11.15
C ARG A 154 7.22 8.74 -9.74
N PHE A 155 6.31 7.77 -9.61
CA PHE A 155 5.91 7.23 -8.31
C PHE A 155 7.11 6.70 -7.52
N ALA A 156 7.91 5.82 -8.13
CA ALA A 156 9.08 5.22 -7.50
C ALA A 156 10.11 6.28 -7.05
N GLU A 157 10.43 7.25 -7.92
CA GLU A 157 11.34 8.35 -7.57
C GLU A 157 10.82 9.18 -6.40
N THR A 158 9.53 9.49 -6.39
CA THR A 158 8.91 10.29 -5.34
C THR A 158 9.06 9.60 -3.99
N VAL A 159 8.68 8.33 -3.90
CA VAL A 159 8.75 7.59 -2.62
C VAL A 159 10.18 7.28 -2.21
N PHE A 160 11.09 6.99 -3.15
CA PHE A 160 12.51 6.82 -2.83
C PHE A 160 13.14 8.10 -2.30
N LYS A 161 12.88 9.24 -2.93
CA LYS A 161 13.39 10.55 -2.47
C LYS A 161 12.86 10.89 -1.08
N ARG A 162 11.55 10.66 -0.84
CA ARG A 162 10.90 10.97 0.45
C ARG A 162 11.43 10.09 1.58
N TYR A 163 11.51 8.77 1.37
CA TYR A 163 11.74 7.80 2.45
C TYR A 163 13.16 7.23 2.49
N LYS A 164 14.12 7.73 1.73
CA LYS A 164 15.51 7.23 1.64
C LYS A 164 16.24 7.09 2.98
N ASN A 165 15.85 7.89 3.98
CA ASN A 165 16.46 7.85 5.32
C ASN A 165 15.70 6.97 6.31
N LYS A 166 14.54 6.41 5.91
CA LYS A 166 13.65 5.60 6.77
C LYS A 166 13.55 4.17 6.30
N VAL A 167 13.63 3.91 5.01
CA VAL A 167 13.44 2.59 4.40
C VAL A 167 14.72 2.13 3.73
N LYS A 168 15.24 0.97 4.14
CA LYS A 168 16.45 0.35 3.57
C LYS A 168 16.13 -0.77 2.58
N TYR A 169 15.00 -1.45 2.76
CA TYR A 169 14.66 -2.64 1.99
C TYR A 169 13.47 -2.38 1.08
N TRP A 170 13.72 -2.47 -0.22
CA TRP A 170 12.73 -2.21 -1.25
C TRP A 170 12.55 -3.41 -2.15
N MET A 171 11.30 -3.68 -2.54
CA MET A 171 10.91 -4.65 -3.56
C MET A 171 10.14 -3.90 -4.64
N THR A 172 10.42 -4.18 -5.90
CA THR A 172 9.75 -3.47 -7.01
C THR A 172 8.32 -3.97 -7.19
N PHE A 173 8.14 -5.27 -7.26
CA PHE A 173 6.85 -5.93 -7.44
C PHE A 173 6.72 -7.13 -6.49
N ASN A 174 5.47 -7.45 -6.20
CA ASN A 174 5.15 -8.71 -5.54
C ASN A 174 4.95 -9.81 -6.56
#